data_8d7521879a18688be88800d079088257
#
_entry.id   8d7521879a18688be88800d079088257
#
_cell.length_a   1.000
_cell.length_b   1.000
_cell.length_c   1.000
_cell.angle_alpha   90.00
_cell.angle_beta   90.00
_cell.angle_gamma   90.00
#
_symmetry.space_group_name_H-M   'P 1'
#
loop_
_entity.id
_entity.type
_entity.pdbx_description
1 polymer ?
#
loop_
_entity_poly.entity_id
_entity_poly.type
_entity_poly.pdbx_seq_one_letter_code
_entity_poly.pdbx_strand_id
1 'polypeptide(L)'
;CGADAVYIAGPAFGARQAAGNSMEDIGRLTEYAHRFGARIFLTLNTILFDDELTEAERLLAGAKAAGVDAIIAQDLAVWKLTDLPVHASTQCAIRTPEKAKLYESLGASRLVLEREMSLGQIKAVRKAVDCELEFFVHGALCVCYSGQCYMSEQIAGRSANRGECIQACRSLYDLVDESGSVLVRNKALLSLKDYNLKDRLADLAEAGICSFKIEGRLKNISYVRNVVRAYSLALDELVAANPEKYRRVSYGRSEGGFTPDLGKTFNRGYTQLFLDGKRSVGWSSMDAPKSIGEEVGTVASIGNNTITVRLKSPDIRLQNGDGFSFLSKGRGEIVGFR
;
A
#
# COMPACT_ATOMS: atom_id res chain seq x y z
N CYS A 1 11.57 -7.12 -11.36
CA CYS A 1 10.22 -7.67 -11.21
C CYS A 1 9.17 -6.89 -12.04
N GLY A 2 9.57 -5.86 -12.78
CA GLY A 2 8.73 -5.12 -13.72
C GLY A 2 8.01 -3.89 -13.14
N ALA A 3 8.50 -3.29 -12.06
CA ALA A 3 8.03 -1.98 -11.62
C ALA A 3 8.58 -0.88 -12.55
N ASP A 4 7.72 0.07 -12.93
CA ASP A 4 8.10 1.24 -13.72
C ASP A 4 8.60 2.40 -12.84
N ALA A 5 8.29 2.36 -11.54
CA ALA A 5 8.77 3.32 -10.57
C ALA A 5 8.90 2.70 -9.17
N VAL A 6 9.75 3.29 -8.34
CA VAL A 6 9.89 2.94 -6.93
C VAL A 6 9.72 4.21 -6.09
N TYR A 7 8.87 4.17 -5.08
CA TYR A 7 8.85 5.22 -4.06
C TYR A 7 9.62 4.77 -2.83
N ILE A 8 10.44 5.65 -2.29
CA ILE A 8 11.40 5.35 -1.22
C ILE A 8 11.39 6.48 -0.18
N ALA A 9 11.59 6.13 1.09
CA ALA A 9 11.75 7.13 2.14
C ALA A 9 13.21 7.57 2.23
N GLY A 10 13.42 8.87 2.39
CA GLY A 10 14.69 9.45 2.78
C GLY A 10 15.00 9.25 4.27
N PRO A 11 16.06 9.89 4.78
CA PRO A 11 16.44 9.78 6.18
C PRO A 11 15.42 10.40 7.16
N ALA A 12 14.57 11.34 6.70
CA ALA A 12 13.59 12.03 7.53
C ALA A 12 12.28 12.30 6.77
N PHE A 13 11.24 12.78 7.48
CA PHE A 13 9.95 13.27 6.98
C PHE A 13 9.13 12.28 6.15
N GLY A 14 9.43 10.99 6.22
CA GLY A 14 8.60 9.95 5.63
C GLY A 14 7.50 9.46 6.58
N ALA A 15 6.29 9.23 6.08
CA ALA A 15 5.18 8.66 6.87
C ALA A 15 5.41 7.22 7.38
N ARG A 16 6.65 6.77 7.41
CA ARG A 16 7.16 5.52 8.01
C ARG A 16 8.63 5.73 8.39
N GLN A 17 8.90 6.24 9.58
CA GLN A 17 10.26 6.53 10.06
C GLN A 17 11.21 5.33 10.00
N ALA A 18 10.71 4.13 10.32
CA ALA A 18 11.52 2.91 10.29
C ALA A 18 11.96 2.43 8.89
N ALA A 19 11.61 3.15 7.82
CA ALA A 19 11.94 2.79 6.44
C ALA A 19 12.92 3.79 5.78
N GLY A 20 13.64 4.59 6.57
CA GLY A 20 14.59 5.59 6.06
C GLY A 20 15.80 4.96 5.36
N ASN A 21 16.27 5.64 4.29
CA ASN A 21 17.47 5.27 3.53
C ASN A 21 18.39 6.48 3.45
N SER A 22 19.70 6.24 3.29
CA SER A 22 20.68 7.32 3.08
C SER A 22 20.48 7.95 1.70
N MET A 23 20.86 9.23 1.54
CA MET A 23 20.83 9.90 0.24
C MET A 23 21.81 9.28 -0.75
N GLU A 24 22.91 8.71 -0.28
CA GLU A 24 23.87 7.97 -1.11
C GLU A 24 23.23 6.69 -1.70
N ASP A 25 22.53 5.90 -0.89
CA ASP A 25 21.81 4.70 -1.36
C ASP A 25 20.72 5.06 -2.35
N ILE A 26 19.98 6.16 -2.12
CA ILE A 26 18.98 6.68 -3.04
C ILE A 26 19.62 7.07 -4.37
N GLY A 27 20.76 7.77 -4.36
CA GLY A 27 21.50 8.15 -5.58
C GLY A 27 21.94 6.92 -6.38
N ARG A 28 22.53 5.91 -5.72
CA ARG A 28 22.90 4.63 -6.38
C ARG A 28 21.70 3.90 -6.97
N LEU A 29 20.57 3.90 -6.25
CA LEU A 29 19.33 3.30 -6.74
C LEU A 29 18.78 4.06 -7.94
N THR A 30 18.82 5.38 -7.92
CA THR A 30 18.36 6.25 -9.01
C THR A 30 19.15 6.01 -10.28
N GLU A 31 20.48 6.02 -10.18
CA GLU A 31 21.38 5.72 -11.32
C GLU A 31 21.07 4.32 -11.91
N TYR A 32 20.90 3.32 -11.06
CA TYR A 32 20.56 1.97 -11.50
C TYR A 32 19.19 1.91 -12.18
N ALA A 33 18.16 2.52 -11.60
CA ALA A 33 16.80 2.51 -12.12
C ALA A 33 16.69 3.20 -13.49
N HIS A 34 17.38 4.32 -13.66
CA HIS A 34 17.38 5.11 -14.90
C HIS A 34 17.93 4.33 -16.10
N ARG A 35 18.81 3.33 -15.89
CA ARG A 35 19.27 2.43 -16.98
C ARG A 35 18.12 1.65 -17.63
N PHE A 36 17.02 1.47 -16.92
CA PHE A 36 15.82 0.79 -17.38
C PHE A 36 14.65 1.75 -17.65
N GLY A 37 14.86 3.06 -17.58
CA GLY A 37 13.82 4.07 -17.67
C GLY A 37 12.82 4.01 -16.51
N ALA A 38 13.14 3.30 -15.42
CA ALA A 38 12.35 3.29 -14.20
C ALA A 38 12.63 4.54 -13.36
N ARG A 39 11.60 5.04 -12.65
CA ARG A 39 11.66 6.30 -11.90
C ARG A 39 11.79 6.10 -10.41
N ILE A 40 12.39 7.05 -9.72
CA ILE A 40 12.53 7.07 -8.26
C ILE A 40 11.81 8.28 -7.69
N PHE A 41 10.88 8.04 -6.76
CA PHE A 41 10.12 9.09 -6.07
C PHE A 41 10.47 9.09 -4.59
N LEU A 42 10.99 10.22 -4.09
CA LEU A 42 11.30 10.38 -2.67
C LEU A 42 10.05 10.79 -1.89
N THR A 43 9.78 10.13 -0.77
CA THR A 43 8.69 10.54 0.12
C THR A 43 9.16 11.55 1.16
N LEU A 44 8.57 12.73 1.14
CA LEU A 44 8.60 13.77 2.16
C LEU A 44 7.13 14.09 2.49
N ASN A 45 6.43 13.13 3.07
CA ASN A 45 4.97 13.11 3.11
C ASN A 45 4.38 13.14 4.52
N THR A 46 5.00 13.88 5.40
CA THR A 46 4.48 14.34 6.69
C THR A 46 4.22 15.84 6.65
N ILE A 47 3.39 16.36 7.57
CA ILE A 47 3.32 17.80 7.85
C ILE A 47 4.64 18.21 8.50
N LEU A 48 5.15 19.38 8.13
CA LEU A 48 6.36 19.97 8.68
C LEU A 48 6.02 20.97 9.78
N PHE A 49 6.88 21.08 10.78
CA PHE A 49 6.90 22.18 11.71
C PHE A 49 7.85 23.27 11.22
N ASP A 50 7.70 24.49 11.70
CA ASP A 50 8.49 25.65 11.23
C ASP A 50 9.98 25.47 11.44
N ASP A 51 10.40 24.83 12.53
CA ASP A 51 11.80 24.52 12.86
C ASP A 51 12.38 23.38 12.01
N GLU A 52 11.56 22.62 11.30
CA GLU A 52 11.97 21.53 10.40
C GLU A 52 12.22 22.00 8.94
N LEU A 53 11.77 23.21 8.58
CA LEU A 53 11.83 23.70 7.19
C LEU A 53 13.25 23.73 6.62
N THR A 54 14.24 24.15 7.41
CA THR A 54 15.64 24.18 6.99
C THR A 54 16.22 22.78 6.71
N GLU A 55 15.83 21.78 7.51
CA GLU A 55 16.23 20.38 7.29
C GLU A 55 15.53 19.80 6.06
N ALA A 56 14.24 20.09 5.89
CA ALA A 56 13.47 19.69 4.71
C ALA A 56 14.08 20.27 3.41
N GLU A 57 14.50 21.53 3.41
CA GLU A 57 15.18 22.16 2.28
C GLU A 57 16.51 21.47 1.94
N ARG A 58 17.33 21.13 2.93
CA ARG A 58 18.59 20.38 2.72
C ARG A 58 18.32 19.00 2.13
N LEU A 59 17.29 18.31 2.63
CA LEU A 59 16.91 16.99 2.13
C LEU A 59 16.41 17.07 0.68
N LEU A 60 15.63 18.08 0.33
CA LEU A 60 15.18 18.33 -1.05
C LEU A 60 16.33 18.66 -2.00
N ALA A 61 17.30 19.46 -1.55
CA ALA A 61 18.52 19.72 -2.32
C ALA A 61 19.34 18.43 -2.53
N GLY A 62 19.47 17.59 -1.49
CA GLY A 62 20.09 16.26 -1.60
C GLY A 62 19.34 15.33 -2.56
N ALA A 63 18.01 15.35 -2.54
CA ALA A 63 17.17 14.57 -3.45
C ALA A 63 17.40 14.98 -4.92
N LYS A 64 17.49 16.28 -5.18
CA LYS A 64 17.83 16.81 -6.50
C LYS A 64 19.21 16.36 -6.96
N ALA A 65 20.21 16.45 -6.08
CA ALA A 65 21.58 16.00 -6.37
C ALA A 65 21.65 14.48 -6.61
N ALA A 66 20.83 13.69 -5.91
CA ALA A 66 20.69 12.24 -6.12
C ALA A 66 19.93 11.87 -7.40
N GLY A 67 19.38 12.85 -8.12
CA GLY A 67 18.71 12.66 -9.41
C GLY A 67 17.32 12.04 -9.31
N VAL A 68 16.63 12.12 -8.15
CA VAL A 68 15.25 11.58 -8.03
C VAL A 68 14.28 12.31 -8.97
N ASP A 69 13.28 11.59 -9.46
CA ASP A 69 12.38 12.10 -10.50
C ASP A 69 11.23 12.96 -9.96
N ALA A 70 10.85 12.77 -8.70
CA ALA A 70 9.81 13.57 -8.05
C ALA A 70 9.82 13.40 -6.53
N ILE A 71 9.15 14.34 -5.85
CA ILE A 71 8.90 14.30 -4.41
C ILE A 71 7.42 13.97 -4.17
N ILE A 72 7.13 12.98 -3.31
CA ILE A 72 5.77 12.72 -2.83
C ILE A 72 5.59 13.48 -1.52
N ALA A 73 4.75 14.53 -1.53
CA ALA A 73 4.63 15.46 -0.42
C ALA A 73 3.21 15.54 0.14
N GLN A 74 3.12 15.90 1.43
CA GLN A 74 1.87 16.27 2.10
C GLN A 74 1.82 17.77 2.40
N ASP A 75 2.91 18.32 2.95
CA ASP A 75 3.00 19.70 3.36
C ASP A 75 3.14 20.63 2.15
N LEU A 76 2.37 21.72 2.16
CA LEU A 76 2.36 22.70 1.07
C LEU A 76 3.68 23.49 0.95
N ALA A 77 4.46 23.59 2.02
CA ALA A 77 5.77 24.23 1.98
C ALA A 77 6.69 23.57 0.93
N VAL A 78 6.57 22.26 0.72
CA VAL A 78 7.42 21.51 -0.23
C VAL A 78 7.32 22.08 -1.64
N TRP A 79 6.14 22.56 -2.08
CA TRP A 79 5.95 23.20 -3.40
C TRP A 79 6.71 24.53 -3.54
N LYS A 80 7.18 25.11 -2.43
CA LYS A 80 7.99 26.34 -2.41
C LYS A 80 9.48 26.07 -2.22
N LEU A 81 9.81 24.91 -1.61
CA LEU A 81 11.18 24.54 -1.26
C LEU A 81 11.93 23.76 -2.36
N THR A 82 11.24 23.32 -3.42
CA THR A 82 11.88 22.56 -4.50
C THR A 82 11.32 22.92 -5.87
N ASP A 83 12.13 22.77 -6.91
CA ASP A 83 11.77 22.84 -8.32
C ASP A 83 11.59 21.43 -8.94
N LEU A 84 11.81 20.35 -8.16
CA LEU A 84 11.48 19.00 -8.60
C LEU A 84 9.96 18.84 -8.76
N PRO A 85 9.50 17.97 -9.68
CA PRO A 85 8.08 17.61 -9.76
C PRO A 85 7.55 17.14 -8.39
N VAL A 86 6.40 17.66 -7.97
CA VAL A 86 5.77 17.25 -6.71
C VAL A 86 4.50 16.46 -6.98
N HIS A 87 4.42 15.29 -6.37
CA HIS A 87 3.23 14.45 -6.32
C HIS A 87 2.50 14.66 -5.00
N ALA A 88 1.24 15.08 -5.03
CA ALA A 88 0.44 15.19 -3.83
C ALA A 88 0.19 13.81 -3.23
N SER A 89 0.67 13.59 -2.01
CA SER A 89 0.58 12.31 -1.29
C SER A 89 -0.87 11.89 -1.02
N THR A 90 -1.13 10.59 -0.86
CA THR A 90 -2.41 10.11 -0.30
C THR A 90 -2.69 10.69 1.09
N GLN A 91 -1.65 11.12 1.84
CA GLN A 91 -1.78 11.83 3.12
C GLN A 91 -2.51 13.19 2.97
N CYS A 92 -2.60 13.75 1.76
CA CYS A 92 -3.40 14.93 1.46
C CYS A 92 -4.91 14.65 1.45
N ALA A 93 -5.35 13.40 1.53
CA ALA A 93 -6.77 13.02 1.55
C ALA A 93 -7.57 13.58 0.36
N ILE A 94 -7.05 13.40 -0.87
CA ILE A 94 -7.69 13.91 -2.09
C ILE A 94 -8.78 12.92 -2.53
N ARG A 95 -10.06 13.33 -2.38
CA ARG A 95 -11.24 12.50 -2.68
C ARG A 95 -12.38 13.24 -3.39
N THR A 96 -12.23 14.55 -3.61
CA THR A 96 -13.22 15.36 -4.32
C THR A 96 -12.57 16.12 -5.47
N PRO A 97 -13.33 16.46 -6.52
CA PRO A 97 -12.86 17.27 -7.65
C PRO A 97 -12.30 18.63 -7.22
N GLU A 98 -12.91 19.28 -6.21
CA GLU A 98 -12.50 20.60 -5.73
C GLU A 98 -11.11 20.53 -5.10
N LYS A 99 -10.88 19.51 -4.25
CA LYS A 99 -9.58 19.31 -3.62
C LYS A 99 -8.51 18.92 -4.64
N ALA A 100 -8.85 18.13 -5.64
CA ALA A 100 -7.96 17.79 -6.74
C ALA A 100 -7.51 19.03 -7.51
N LYS A 101 -8.46 19.91 -7.89
CA LYS A 101 -8.17 21.19 -8.56
C LYS A 101 -7.26 22.10 -7.72
N LEU A 102 -7.47 22.14 -6.41
CA LEU A 102 -6.60 22.91 -5.53
C LEU A 102 -5.15 22.45 -5.62
N TYR A 103 -4.88 21.14 -5.50
CA TYR A 103 -3.51 20.63 -5.58
C TYR A 103 -2.90 20.79 -6.98
N GLU A 104 -3.68 20.61 -8.03
CA GLU A 104 -3.22 20.89 -9.40
C GLU A 104 -2.87 22.36 -9.59
N SER A 105 -3.69 23.30 -9.08
CA SER A 105 -3.40 24.74 -9.14
C SER A 105 -2.16 25.17 -8.35
N LEU A 106 -1.76 24.38 -7.35
CA LEU A 106 -0.50 24.53 -6.62
C LEU A 106 0.70 23.98 -7.39
N GLY A 107 0.51 23.33 -8.53
CA GLY A 107 1.55 22.76 -9.35
C GLY A 107 1.84 21.28 -9.09
N ALA A 108 0.92 20.54 -8.47
CA ALA A 108 1.07 19.10 -8.34
C ALA A 108 1.05 18.44 -9.74
N SER A 109 2.12 17.73 -10.09
CA SER A 109 2.21 16.99 -11.35
C SER A 109 1.47 15.65 -11.31
N ARG A 110 1.21 15.11 -10.10
CA ARG A 110 0.45 13.89 -9.87
C ARG A 110 -0.31 13.96 -8.56
N LEU A 111 -1.51 13.37 -8.54
CA LEU A 111 -2.33 13.24 -7.34
C LEU A 111 -2.46 11.77 -6.96
N VAL A 112 -2.01 11.42 -5.75
CA VAL A 112 -2.24 10.08 -5.17
C VAL A 112 -3.58 10.11 -4.44
N LEU A 113 -4.61 9.55 -5.05
CA LEU A 113 -5.97 9.59 -4.54
C LEU A 113 -6.16 8.70 -3.30
N GLU A 114 -7.19 8.99 -2.52
CA GLU A 114 -7.57 8.16 -1.37
C GLU A 114 -8.08 6.77 -1.79
N ARG A 115 -7.79 5.76 -0.96
CA ARG A 115 -8.12 4.34 -1.20
C ARG A 115 -9.61 4.04 -1.08
N GLU A 116 -10.36 4.91 -0.42
CA GLU A 116 -11.80 4.78 -0.18
C GLU A 116 -12.67 5.21 -1.36
N MET A 117 -12.06 5.73 -2.42
CA MET A 117 -12.79 6.22 -3.60
C MET A 117 -13.36 5.10 -4.44
N SER A 118 -14.56 5.34 -4.97
CA SER A 118 -15.17 4.51 -6.00
C SER A 118 -14.69 4.91 -7.40
N LEU A 119 -14.88 4.02 -8.38
CA LEU A 119 -14.62 4.32 -9.80
C LEU A 119 -15.37 5.58 -10.28
N GLY A 120 -16.61 5.78 -9.81
CA GLY A 120 -17.39 6.98 -10.14
C GLY A 120 -16.73 8.26 -9.62
N GLN A 121 -16.22 8.25 -8.39
CA GLN A 121 -15.51 9.39 -7.82
C GLN A 121 -14.17 9.64 -8.52
N ILE A 122 -13.40 8.57 -8.85
CA ILE A 122 -12.17 8.68 -9.63
C ILE A 122 -12.44 9.33 -11.00
N LYS A 123 -13.46 8.88 -11.71
CA LYS A 123 -13.90 9.49 -12.99
C LYS A 123 -14.30 10.96 -12.83
N ALA A 124 -14.95 11.33 -11.73
CA ALA A 124 -15.30 12.72 -11.44
C ALA A 124 -14.05 13.59 -11.19
N VAL A 125 -13.07 13.09 -10.47
CA VAL A 125 -11.77 13.77 -10.30
C VAL A 125 -11.06 13.89 -11.65
N ARG A 126 -10.97 12.80 -12.46
CA ARG A 126 -10.32 12.84 -13.78
C ARG A 126 -10.90 13.92 -14.71
N LYS A 127 -12.21 14.12 -14.67
CA LYS A 127 -12.87 15.17 -15.46
C LYS A 127 -12.53 16.60 -15.01
N ALA A 128 -12.03 16.73 -13.80
CA ALA A 128 -11.81 18.03 -13.16
C ALA A 128 -10.36 18.52 -13.23
N VAL A 129 -9.39 17.64 -13.49
CA VAL A 129 -7.97 17.94 -13.51
C VAL A 129 -7.29 17.27 -14.71
N ASP A 130 -6.13 17.80 -15.13
CA ASP A 130 -5.35 17.26 -16.25
C ASP A 130 -4.08 16.54 -15.79
N CYS A 131 -3.60 16.80 -14.57
CA CYS A 131 -2.43 16.16 -14.01
C CYS A 131 -2.59 14.63 -13.86
N GLU A 132 -1.50 13.92 -13.65
CA GLU A 132 -1.49 12.47 -13.51
C GLU A 132 -2.25 12.01 -12.25
N LEU A 133 -3.00 10.90 -12.37
CA LEU A 133 -3.68 10.27 -11.24
C LEU A 133 -3.04 8.95 -10.87
N GLU A 134 -2.75 8.77 -9.58
CA GLU A 134 -2.21 7.55 -9.00
C GLU A 134 -3.19 6.97 -7.99
N PHE A 135 -3.34 5.65 -7.99
CA PHE A 135 -4.22 4.96 -7.05
C PHE A 135 -3.55 3.72 -6.46
N PHE A 136 -3.76 3.48 -5.16
CA PHE A 136 -3.31 2.25 -4.55
C PHE A 136 -4.12 1.07 -5.05
N VAL A 137 -3.44 0.00 -5.46
CA VAL A 137 -4.08 -1.21 -6.00
C VAL A 137 -3.81 -2.47 -5.19
N HIS A 138 -2.82 -2.44 -4.29
CA HIS A 138 -2.46 -3.61 -3.48
C HIS A 138 -1.88 -3.23 -2.12
N GLY A 139 -2.18 -4.07 -1.11
CA GLY A 139 -1.55 -4.05 0.20
C GLY A 139 -2.43 -3.52 1.32
N ALA A 140 -1.80 -3.21 2.45
CA ALA A 140 -2.50 -2.88 3.68
C ALA A 140 -3.38 -1.63 3.56
N LEU A 141 -4.63 -1.76 3.99
CA LEU A 141 -5.57 -0.65 4.14
C LEU A 141 -5.50 -0.05 5.55
N CYS A 142 -5.81 1.22 5.65
CA CYS A 142 -5.99 1.93 6.91
C CYS A 142 -7.48 2.02 7.24
N VAL A 143 -7.86 1.86 8.51
CA VAL A 143 -9.27 2.05 8.94
C VAL A 143 -9.66 3.52 8.95
N CYS A 144 -8.69 4.40 9.04
CA CYS A 144 -8.84 5.84 9.04
C CYS A 144 -8.49 6.42 7.67
N TYR A 145 -9.05 7.56 7.33
CA TYR A 145 -8.59 8.36 6.19
C TYR A 145 -7.10 8.69 6.32
N SER A 146 -6.40 8.66 5.21
CA SER A 146 -4.95 8.91 5.16
C SER A 146 -4.63 10.32 5.68
N GLY A 147 -3.62 10.43 6.54
CA GLY A 147 -3.21 11.72 7.15
C GLY A 147 -4.13 12.25 8.25
N GLN A 148 -5.12 11.47 8.72
CA GLN A 148 -6.13 11.91 9.70
C GLN A 148 -6.31 10.88 10.84
N CYS A 149 -5.29 10.08 11.16
CA CYS A 149 -5.35 9.10 12.23
C CYS A 149 -4.73 9.65 13.51
N TYR A 150 -5.53 9.79 14.56
CA TYR A 150 -5.11 10.27 15.90
C TYR A 150 -5.06 9.15 16.95
N MET A 151 -5.36 7.90 16.55
CA MET A 151 -5.43 6.78 17.49
C MET A 151 -4.07 6.48 18.17
N SER A 152 -2.98 6.53 17.42
CA SER A 152 -1.64 6.29 17.98
C SER A 152 -1.21 7.39 18.94
N GLU A 153 -1.58 8.64 18.65
CA GLU A 153 -1.30 9.80 19.51
C GLU A 153 -2.08 9.71 20.82
N GLN A 154 -3.37 9.39 20.74
CA GLN A 154 -4.23 9.23 21.90
C GLN A 154 -3.79 8.09 22.83
N ILE A 155 -3.29 6.96 22.27
CA ILE A 155 -2.93 5.78 23.04
C ILE A 155 -1.49 5.85 23.57
N ALA A 156 -0.56 6.40 22.80
CA ALA A 156 0.87 6.29 23.06
C ALA A 156 1.66 7.61 22.87
N GLY A 157 1.00 8.75 22.66
CA GLY A 157 1.66 10.04 22.40
C GLY A 157 2.50 10.06 21.10
N ARG A 158 2.21 9.16 20.14
CA ARG A 158 2.98 8.99 18.90
C ARG A 158 2.11 9.29 17.70
N SER A 159 2.52 10.25 16.87
CA SER A 159 1.72 10.66 15.72
C SER A 159 1.82 9.68 14.53
N ALA A 160 0.72 8.98 14.26
CA ALA A 160 0.61 8.14 13.07
C ALA A 160 0.73 8.94 11.75
N ASN A 161 0.35 10.21 11.77
CA ASN A 161 0.42 11.11 10.63
C ASN A 161 1.87 11.58 10.35
N ARG A 162 2.74 11.43 11.34
CA ARG A 162 4.18 11.74 11.24
C ARG A 162 5.08 10.51 11.22
N GLY A 163 4.53 9.35 10.86
CA GLY A 163 5.32 8.13 10.62
C GLY A 163 5.45 7.17 11.81
N GLU A 164 4.85 7.47 12.96
CA GLU A 164 4.99 6.71 14.21
C GLU A 164 3.74 5.87 14.55
N CYS A 165 3.06 5.35 13.53
CA CYS A 165 1.88 4.52 13.69
C CYS A 165 2.18 3.24 14.50
N ILE A 166 1.53 3.05 15.66
CA ILE A 166 1.63 1.84 16.49
C ILE A 166 0.74 0.69 16.01
N GLN A 167 -0.03 0.90 14.94
CA GLN A 167 -0.97 -0.08 14.38
C GLN A 167 -2.04 -0.57 15.38
N ALA A 168 -2.53 0.27 16.28
CA ALA A 168 -3.56 -0.08 17.25
C ALA A 168 -4.82 -0.67 16.59
N CYS A 169 -5.20 -0.24 15.39
CA CYS A 169 -6.31 -0.82 14.62
C CYS A 169 -6.09 -2.31 14.25
N ARG A 170 -4.91 -2.86 14.49
CA ARG A 170 -4.56 -4.28 14.29
C ARG A 170 -4.49 -5.08 15.61
N SER A 171 -4.93 -4.48 16.71
CA SER A 171 -5.05 -5.14 18.00
C SER A 171 -6.41 -5.83 18.14
N LEU A 172 -6.51 -6.71 19.13
CA LEU A 172 -7.76 -7.35 19.49
C LEU A 172 -8.51 -6.45 20.50
N TYR A 173 -9.82 -6.35 20.34
CA TYR A 173 -10.71 -5.52 21.14
C TYR A 173 -11.95 -6.28 21.56
N ASP A 174 -12.52 -5.91 22.70
CA ASP A 174 -13.87 -6.24 23.08
C ASP A 174 -14.83 -5.14 22.59
N LEU A 175 -15.97 -5.51 22.04
CA LEU A 175 -17.08 -4.60 21.79
C LEU A 175 -18.05 -4.70 22.97
N VAL A 176 -18.31 -3.58 23.60
CA VAL A 176 -19.23 -3.48 24.73
C VAL A 176 -20.39 -2.53 24.39
N ASP A 177 -21.57 -2.78 24.95
CA ASP A 177 -22.70 -1.86 24.87
C ASP A 177 -22.63 -0.76 25.92
N GLU A 178 -23.63 0.13 25.96
CA GLU A 178 -23.71 1.24 26.89
C GLU A 178 -23.78 0.80 28.36
N SER A 179 -24.24 -0.43 28.63
CA SER A 179 -24.32 -1.03 29.96
C SER A 179 -22.99 -1.66 30.42
N GLY A 180 -21.99 -1.71 29.53
CA GLY A 180 -20.73 -2.42 29.75
C GLY A 180 -20.79 -3.91 29.46
N SER A 181 -21.91 -4.43 28.93
CA SER A 181 -22.04 -5.85 28.56
C SER A 181 -21.23 -6.13 27.29
N VAL A 182 -20.45 -7.21 27.31
CA VAL A 182 -19.61 -7.59 26.18
C VAL A 182 -20.42 -8.26 25.07
N LEU A 183 -20.54 -7.60 23.92
CA LEU A 183 -21.20 -8.11 22.72
C LEU A 183 -20.28 -9.00 21.89
N VAL A 184 -19.00 -8.64 21.77
CA VAL A 184 -17.97 -9.39 21.03
C VAL A 184 -16.69 -9.35 21.82
N ARG A 185 -16.02 -10.51 22.01
CA ARG A 185 -14.76 -10.63 22.74
C ARG A 185 -13.59 -10.89 21.83
N ASN A 186 -12.47 -10.22 22.13
CA ASN A 186 -11.12 -10.54 21.65
C ASN A 186 -11.05 -10.70 20.12
N LYS A 187 -11.58 -9.71 19.38
CA LYS A 187 -11.60 -9.69 17.91
C LYS A 187 -10.83 -8.49 17.34
N ALA A 188 -10.29 -8.67 16.16
CA ALA A 188 -9.61 -7.61 15.41
C ALA A 188 -10.63 -6.69 14.73
N LEU A 189 -11.51 -6.04 15.51
CA LEU A 189 -12.71 -5.33 15.05
C LEU A 189 -12.42 -4.21 14.05
N LEU A 190 -11.25 -3.57 14.14
CA LEU A 190 -10.81 -2.46 13.28
C LEU A 190 -9.87 -2.91 12.16
N SER A 191 -9.55 -4.22 12.08
CA SER A 191 -8.60 -4.74 11.08
C SER A 191 -9.28 -4.93 9.73
N LEU A 192 -8.92 -4.09 8.76
CA LEU A 192 -9.34 -4.27 7.37
C LEU A 192 -8.55 -5.40 6.71
N LYS A 193 -9.19 -6.09 5.75
CA LYS A 193 -8.49 -6.92 4.77
C LYS A 193 -7.57 -6.07 3.89
N ASP A 194 -6.62 -6.71 3.25
CA ASP A 194 -5.70 -6.03 2.36
C ASP A 194 -6.35 -5.73 0.99
N TYR A 195 -5.93 -4.66 0.36
CA TYR A 195 -6.42 -4.27 -0.97
C TYR A 195 -5.86 -5.19 -2.04
N ASN A 196 -6.71 -5.63 -2.97
CA ASN A 196 -6.28 -6.32 -4.17
C ASN A 196 -7.20 -5.96 -5.33
N LEU A 197 -6.68 -5.15 -6.25
CA LEU A 197 -7.38 -4.68 -7.46
C LEU A 197 -6.70 -5.18 -8.74
N LYS A 198 -5.95 -6.30 -8.70
CA LYS A 198 -5.26 -6.83 -9.89
C LYS A 198 -6.21 -7.02 -11.06
N ASP A 199 -7.39 -7.57 -10.81
CA ASP A 199 -8.39 -7.87 -11.83
C ASP A 199 -9.26 -6.64 -12.21
N ARG A 200 -8.98 -5.46 -11.65
CA ARG A 200 -9.69 -4.19 -11.88
C ARG A 200 -8.79 -3.12 -12.51
N LEU A 201 -7.58 -3.51 -12.99
CA LEU A 201 -6.62 -2.55 -13.57
C LEU A 201 -7.16 -1.87 -14.83
N ALA A 202 -7.90 -2.59 -15.68
CA ALA A 202 -8.53 -2.03 -16.86
C ALA A 202 -9.58 -0.95 -16.50
N ASP A 203 -10.45 -1.24 -15.52
CA ASP A 203 -11.46 -0.29 -15.04
C ASP A 203 -10.83 0.99 -14.47
N LEU A 204 -9.74 0.84 -13.73
CA LEU A 204 -8.99 1.97 -13.18
C LEU A 204 -8.29 2.78 -14.27
N ALA A 205 -7.67 2.12 -15.24
CA ALA A 205 -7.05 2.79 -16.40
C ALA A 205 -8.09 3.58 -17.22
N GLU A 206 -9.27 3.00 -17.46
CA GLU A 206 -10.39 3.67 -18.12
C GLU A 206 -10.98 4.83 -17.30
N ALA A 207 -10.90 4.73 -15.97
CA ALA A 207 -11.26 5.83 -15.07
C ALA A 207 -10.23 6.97 -15.04
N GLY A 208 -9.07 6.79 -15.73
CA GLY A 208 -8.02 7.80 -15.87
C GLY A 208 -6.85 7.65 -14.92
N ILE A 209 -6.72 6.51 -14.22
CA ILE A 209 -5.53 6.18 -13.45
C ILE A 209 -4.41 5.76 -14.38
N CYS A 210 -3.26 6.43 -14.28
CA CYS A 210 -2.06 6.12 -15.07
C CYS A 210 -0.91 5.57 -14.22
N SER A 211 -1.04 5.57 -12.88
CA SER A 211 -0.05 5.01 -11.94
C SER A 211 -0.73 4.12 -10.90
N PHE A 212 -0.29 2.86 -10.83
CA PHE A 212 -0.86 1.80 -10.00
C PHE A 212 0.07 1.51 -8.84
N LYS A 213 -0.26 2.02 -7.63
CA LYS A 213 0.62 1.99 -6.47
C LYS A 213 0.44 0.74 -5.63
N ILE A 214 1.54 0.05 -5.37
CA ILE A 214 1.60 -1.11 -4.49
C ILE A 214 2.17 -0.68 -3.14
N GLU A 215 1.47 -0.98 -2.03
CA GLU A 215 2.01 -0.80 -0.69
C GLU A 215 2.94 -1.98 -0.38
N GLY A 216 4.22 -1.67 -0.15
CA GLY A 216 5.25 -2.69 0.05
C GLY A 216 6.31 -2.32 1.09
N ARG A 217 6.25 -1.12 1.69
CA ARG A 217 7.19 -0.71 2.73
C ARG A 217 7.12 -1.62 3.94
N LEU A 218 8.26 -1.94 4.53
CA LEU A 218 8.41 -2.89 5.65
C LEU A 218 7.95 -4.32 5.31
N LYS A 219 7.83 -4.66 4.03
CA LYS A 219 7.60 -6.02 3.57
C LYS A 219 8.92 -6.68 3.15
N ASN A 220 8.98 -8.00 3.28
CA ASN A 220 10.15 -8.75 2.85
C ASN A 220 10.27 -8.77 1.31
N ILE A 221 11.45 -9.12 0.82
CA ILE A 221 11.74 -9.16 -0.61
C ILE A 221 10.85 -10.13 -1.38
N SER A 222 10.46 -11.26 -0.77
CA SER A 222 9.58 -12.26 -1.41
C SER A 222 8.19 -11.69 -1.67
N TYR A 223 7.63 -10.92 -0.71
CA TYR A 223 6.38 -10.20 -0.91
C TYR A 223 6.49 -9.23 -2.08
N VAL A 224 7.52 -8.36 -2.07
CA VAL A 224 7.69 -7.34 -3.12
C VAL A 224 7.83 -7.98 -4.49
N ARG A 225 8.68 -9.01 -4.62
CA ARG A 225 8.88 -9.73 -5.89
C ARG A 225 7.61 -10.36 -6.41
N ASN A 226 6.86 -11.04 -5.55
CA ASN A 226 5.64 -11.74 -5.91
C ASN A 226 4.53 -10.77 -6.34
N VAL A 227 4.27 -9.74 -5.54
CA VAL A 227 3.22 -8.76 -5.83
C VAL A 227 3.56 -7.94 -7.08
N VAL A 228 4.77 -7.38 -7.17
CA VAL A 228 5.17 -6.57 -8.33
C VAL A 228 5.10 -7.41 -9.61
N ARG A 229 5.55 -8.68 -9.58
CA ARG A 229 5.47 -9.56 -10.74
C ARG A 229 4.04 -9.81 -11.18
N ALA A 230 3.12 -10.07 -10.24
CA ALA A 230 1.71 -10.30 -10.54
C ALA A 230 1.06 -9.09 -11.24
N TYR A 231 1.32 -7.88 -10.74
CA TYR A 231 0.81 -6.64 -11.33
C TYR A 231 1.51 -6.28 -12.64
N SER A 232 2.82 -6.53 -12.76
CA SER A 232 3.54 -6.31 -14.01
C SER A 232 2.97 -7.14 -15.16
N LEU A 233 2.72 -8.44 -14.93
CA LEU A 233 2.11 -9.31 -15.93
C LEU A 233 0.71 -8.84 -16.33
N ALA A 234 -0.14 -8.49 -15.36
CA ALA A 234 -1.48 -7.99 -15.65
C ALA A 234 -1.46 -6.66 -16.43
N LEU A 235 -0.48 -5.78 -16.16
CA LEU A 235 -0.30 -4.54 -16.95
C LEU A 235 0.25 -4.84 -18.35
N ASP A 236 1.14 -5.82 -18.51
CA ASP A 236 1.62 -6.22 -19.84
C ASP A 236 0.48 -6.76 -20.70
N GLU A 237 -0.44 -7.53 -20.12
CA GLU A 237 -1.66 -8.01 -20.80
C GLU A 237 -2.58 -6.84 -21.20
N LEU A 238 -2.80 -5.87 -20.29
CA LEU A 238 -3.60 -4.67 -20.57
C LEU A 238 -3.02 -3.84 -21.70
N VAL A 239 -1.71 -3.63 -21.72
CA VAL A 239 -0.99 -2.89 -22.76
C VAL A 239 -1.05 -3.65 -24.08
N ALA A 240 -0.83 -4.98 -24.08
CA ALA A 240 -0.89 -5.80 -25.29
C ALA A 240 -2.30 -5.81 -25.93
N ALA A 241 -3.34 -5.75 -25.10
CA ALA A 241 -4.73 -5.65 -25.57
C ALA A 241 -5.12 -4.26 -26.14
N ASN A 242 -4.40 -3.20 -25.78
CA ASN A 242 -4.72 -1.82 -26.15
C ASN A 242 -3.44 -1.01 -26.45
N PRO A 243 -2.61 -1.41 -27.44
CA PRO A 243 -1.28 -0.82 -27.66
C PRO A 243 -1.31 0.65 -28.16
N GLU A 244 -2.39 1.08 -28.80
CA GLU A 244 -2.59 2.49 -29.18
C GLU A 244 -2.94 3.40 -28.00
N LYS A 245 -3.47 2.85 -26.91
CA LYS A 245 -3.95 3.63 -25.78
C LYS A 245 -2.98 3.63 -24.63
N TYR A 246 -2.29 2.51 -24.40
CA TYR A 246 -1.42 2.30 -23.23
C TYR A 246 -0.02 1.86 -23.62
N ARG A 247 0.96 2.31 -22.84
CA ARG A 247 2.36 1.86 -22.92
C ARG A 247 2.98 1.85 -21.53
N ARG A 248 4.01 1.03 -21.35
CA ARG A 248 4.85 1.06 -20.14
C ARG A 248 5.76 2.29 -20.18
N VAL A 249 6.11 2.81 -18.99
CA VAL A 249 7.05 3.93 -18.87
C VAL A 249 8.49 3.41 -18.94
N SER A 250 8.80 2.32 -18.24
CA SER A 250 10.13 1.69 -18.27
C SER A 250 10.30 0.81 -19.53
N TYR A 251 11.55 0.51 -19.88
CA TYR A 251 11.86 -0.33 -21.05
C TYR A 251 12.24 -1.76 -20.68
N GLY A 252 12.18 -2.61 -21.70
CA GLY A 252 12.53 -4.01 -21.61
C GLY A 252 11.43 -4.87 -21.01
N ARG A 253 11.75 -6.16 -20.87
CA ARG A 253 10.88 -7.15 -20.24
C ARG A 253 11.46 -7.59 -18.92
N SER A 254 10.61 -7.76 -17.93
CA SER A 254 10.98 -8.37 -16.66
C SER A 254 10.73 -9.87 -16.72
N GLU A 255 11.80 -10.65 -16.64
CA GLU A 255 11.72 -12.11 -16.55
C GLU A 255 11.84 -12.52 -15.07
N GLY A 256 10.78 -13.12 -14.50
CA GLY A 256 10.74 -13.41 -13.07
C GLY A 256 11.24 -14.79 -12.67
N GLY A 257 11.27 -15.75 -13.60
CA GLY A 257 11.64 -17.14 -13.33
C GLY A 257 10.66 -17.92 -12.44
N PHE A 258 9.48 -17.33 -12.12
CA PHE A 258 8.44 -17.95 -11.29
C PHE A 258 7.06 -17.41 -11.67
N THR A 259 6.02 -18.18 -11.36
CA THR A 259 4.62 -17.75 -11.46
C THR A 259 4.20 -17.09 -10.14
N PRO A 260 3.76 -15.83 -10.16
CA PRO A 260 3.35 -15.15 -8.93
C PRO A 260 2.01 -15.68 -8.42
N ASP A 261 1.88 -15.77 -7.10
CA ASP A 261 0.66 -16.17 -6.42
C ASP A 261 0.42 -15.23 -5.23
N LEU A 262 -0.58 -14.37 -5.34
CA LEU A 262 -0.91 -13.38 -4.30
C LEU A 262 -1.48 -14.04 -3.03
N GLY A 263 -2.09 -15.22 -3.12
CA GLY A 263 -2.60 -15.98 -1.98
C GLY A 263 -1.48 -16.43 -1.04
N LYS A 264 -0.32 -16.79 -1.60
CA LYS A 264 0.85 -17.31 -0.87
C LYS A 264 1.77 -16.24 -0.27
N THR A 265 1.38 -15.00 -0.32
CA THR A 265 2.14 -13.90 0.29
C THR A 265 1.40 -13.31 1.48
N PHE A 266 2.06 -12.41 2.21
CA PHE A 266 1.43 -11.75 3.36
C PHE A 266 0.12 -11.08 2.96
N ASN A 267 -1.00 -11.53 3.53
CA ASN A 267 -2.30 -10.89 3.39
C ASN A 267 -3.20 -11.21 4.60
N ARG A 268 -4.23 -10.38 4.81
CA ARG A 268 -5.29 -10.55 5.81
C ARG A 268 -6.62 -10.96 5.17
N GLY A 269 -6.56 -11.68 4.04
CA GLY A 269 -7.64 -11.76 3.07
C GLY A 269 -7.70 -10.50 2.21
N TYR A 270 -8.45 -10.57 1.10
CA TYR A 270 -8.50 -9.48 0.12
C TYR A 270 -9.87 -8.82 0.05
N THR A 271 -9.88 -7.53 -0.29
CA THR A 271 -11.08 -6.71 -0.50
C THR A 271 -10.85 -5.70 -1.61
N GLN A 272 -11.93 -5.28 -2.27
CA GLN A 272 -11.97 -4.13 -3.19
C GLN A 272 -12.56 -2.88 -2.50
N LEU A 273 -12.84 -2.97 -1.21
CA LEU A 273 -13.37 -1.94 -0.31
C LEU A 273 -14.58 -1.20 -0.92
N PHE A 274 -14.42 0.04 -1.37
CA PHE A 274 -15.50 0.89 -1.90
C PHE A 274 -15.46 1.07 -3.42
N LEU A 275 -14.64 0.32 -4.16
CA LEU A 275 -14.41 0.58 -5.59
C LEU A 275 -15.71 0.61 -6.41
N ASP A 276 -16.72 -0.20 -6.05
CA ASP A 276 -18.01 -0.25 -6.72
C ASP A 276 -19.08 0.69 -6.11
N GLY A 277 -18.65 1.68 -5.33
CA GLY A 277 -19.53 2.71 -4.75
C GLY A 277 -20.14 2.37 -3.40
N LYS A 278 -20.06 1.10 -2.98
CA LYS A 278 -20.49 0.63 -1.66
C LYS A 278 -19.45 -0.32 -1.07
N ARG A 279 -19.42 -0.39 0.25
CA ARG A 279 -18.49 -1.27 0.95
C ARG A 279 -18.76 -2.73 0.60
N SER A 280 -17.72 -3.43 0.13
CA SER A 280 -17.79 -4.86 -0.20
C SER A 280 -18.13 -5.72 1.03
N VAL A 281 -18.85 -6.82 0.83
CA VAL A 281 -19.10 -7.81 1.89
C VAL A 281 -17.77 -8.41 2.36
N GLY A 282 -17.64 -8.65 3.67
CA GLY A 282 -16.43 -9.26 4.23
C GLY A 282 -15.16 -8.40 4.13
N TRP A 283 -15.29 -7.08 4.18
CA TRP A 283 -14.21 -6.08 4.10
C TRP A 283 -13.23 -6.12 5.27
N SER A 284 -13.63 -6.69 6.41
CA SER A 284 -12.84 -6.74 7.64
C SER A 284 -12.23 -8.12 7.85
N SER A 285 -11.05 -8.15 8.47
CA SER A 285 -10.33 -9.36 8.92
C SER A 285 -10.50 -9.52 10.43
N MET A 286 -11.75 -9.69 10.89
CA MET A 286 -12.11 -9.70 12.32
C MET A 286 -11.41 -10.79 13.13
N ASP A 287 -11.03 -11.90 12.50
CA ASP A 287 -10.42 -13.05 13.18
C ASP A 287 -8.90 -12.99 13.24
N ALA A 288 -8.27 -12.13 12.42
CA ALA A 288 -6.82 -12.11 12.29
C ALA A 288 -6.25 -10.69 12.14
N PRO A 289 -5.55 -10.17 13.16
CA PRO A 289 -4.81 -8.90 13.01
C PRO A 289 -3.56 -9.05 12.16
N LYS A 290 -3.03 -10.28 12.03
CA LYS A 290 -1.81 -10.63 11.28
C LYS A 290 -2.15 -11.34 9.97
N SER A 291 -1.12 -11.74 9.22
CA SER A 291 -1.29 -12.53 7.99
C SER A 291 -1.98 -13.86 8.26
N ILE A 292 -2.94 -14.18 7.41
CA ILE A 292 -3.62 -15.49 7.43
C ILE A 292 -3.15 -16.39 6.26
N GLY A 293 -2.54 -15.80 5.22
CA GLY A 293 -2.15 -16.55 4.02
C GLY A 293 -3.34 -17.14 3.27
N GLU A 294 -3.09 -18.23 2.57
CA GLU A 294 -4.07 -19.04 1.87
C GLU A 294 -4.63 -20.14 2.79
N GLU A 295 -5.95 -20.36 2.78
CA GLU A 295 -6.56 -21.50 3.47
C GLU A 295 -6.24 -22.80 2.71
N VAL A 296 -5.34 -23.59 3.25
CA VAL A 296 -4.90 -24.84 2.63
C VAL A 296 -5.73 -26.06 3.03
N GLY A 297 -6.44 -26.01 4.17
CA GLY A 297 -7.24 -27.12 4.64
C GLY A 297 -7.63 -27.05 6.12
N THR A 298 -8.05 -28.17 6.66
CA THR A 298 -8.44 -28.34 8.06
C THR A 298 -7.59 -29.40 8.75
N VAL A 299 -7.28 -29.19 10.03
CA VAL A 299 -6.59 -30.19 10.85
C VAL A 299 -7.50 -31.42 11.03
N ALA A 300 -7.05 -32.56 10.55
CA ALA A 300 -7.75 -33.84 10.67
C ALA A 300 -7.37 -34.60 11.95
N SER A 301 -6.07 -34.56 12.34
CA SER A 301 -5.60 -35.16 13.58
C SER A 301 -4.31 -34.49 14.07
N ILE A 302 -4.03 -34.60 15.36
CA ILE A 302 -2.83 -34.11 16.01
C ILE A 302 -2.17 -35.30 16.72
N GLY A 303 -0.91 -35.57 16.38
CA GLY A 303 -0.05 -36.54 17.06
C GLY A 303 0.96 -35.83 17.99
N ASN A 304 1.88 -36.59 18.59
CA ASN A 304 2.86 -36.01 19.54
C ASN A 304 3.74 -34.91 18.90
N ASN A 305 4.20 -35.12 17.67
CA ASN A 305 5.04 -34.17 16.93
C ASN A 305 4.57 -34.00 15.47
N THR A 306 3.33 -34.36 15.17
CA THR A 306 2.80 -34.34 13.81
C THR A 306 1.40 -33.77 13.79
N ILE A 307 1.06 -33.14 12.68
CA ILE A 307 -0.28 -32.66 12.38
C ILE A 307 -0.67 -33.21 11.02
N THR A 308 -1.82 -33.86 10.94
CA THR A 308 -2.42 -34.29 9.68
C THR A 308 -3.41 -33.25 9.21
N VAL A 309 -3.24 -32.76 8.00
CA VAL A 309 -4.12 -31.75 7.40
C VAL A 309 -4.88 -32.38 6.24
N ARG A 310 -6.21 -32.26 6.24
CA ARG A 310 -7.05 -32.55 5.09
C ARG A 310 -7.03 -31.33 4.18
N LEU A 311 -6.41 -31.46 3.02
CA LEU A 311 -6.32 -30.37 2.03
C LEU A 311 -7.72 -30.04 1.46
N LYS A 312 -7.93 -28.75 1.20
CA LYS A 312 -9.18 -28.19 0.64
C LYS A 312 -9.31 -28.52 -0.86
N SER A 313 -8.19 -28.66 -1.57
CA SER A 313 -8.13 -29.03 -2.99
C SER A 313 -6.93 -29.94 -3.25
N PRO A 314 -7.03 -30.89 -4.19
CA PRO A 314 -5.91 -31.72 -4.63
C PRO A 314 -4.80 -30.92 -5.35
N ASP A 315 -5.09 -29.71 -5.80
CA ASP A 315 -4.12 -28.84 -6.48
C ASP A 315 -3.18 -28.11 -5.52
N ILE A 316 -3.49 -28.09 -4.22
CA ILE A 316 -2.63 -27.48 -3.20
C ILE A 316 -1.34 -28.28 -3.08
N ARG A 317 -0.21 -27.60 -3.26
CA ARG A 317 1.12 -28.16 -3.12
C ARG A 317 1.81 -27.53 -1.93
N LEU A 318 2.17 -28.37 -0.96
CA LEU A 318 2.95 -28.01 0.21
C LEU A 318 4.40 -28.45 0.02
N GLN A 319 5.34 -27.64 0.48
CA GLN A 319 6.78 -27.92 0.36
C GLN A 319 7.46 -27.78 1.72
N ASN A 320 8.58 -28.45 1.91
CA ASN A 320 9.41 -28.26 3.09
C ASN A 320 9.90 -26.81 3.14
N GLY A 321 9.69 -26.17 4.32
CA GLY A 321 10.01 -24.76 4.54
C GLY A 321 8.82 -23.82 4.38
N ASP A 322 7.65 -24.29 3.94
CA ASP A 322 6.41 -23.50 3.99
C ASP A 322 6.07 -23.14 5.43
N GLY A 323 5.64 -21.90 5.63
CA GLY A 323 5.14 -21.44 6.92
C GLY A 323 3.65 -21.69 7.03
N PHE A 324 3.23 -22.26 8.14
CA PHE A 324 1.82 -22.53 8.44
C PHE A 324 1.32 -21.66 9.58
N SER A 325 0.03 -21.32 9.53
CA SER A 325 -0.66 -20.70 10.65
C SER A 325 -1.99 -21.42 10.90
N PHE A 326 -2.35 -21.56 12.16
CA PHE A 326 -3.67 -22.06 12.58
C PHE A 326 -4.49 -20.94 13.15
N LEU A 327 -5.77 -20.92 12.78
CA LEU A 327 -6.78 -20.17 13.49
C LEU A 327 -7.49 -21.09 14.48
N SER A 328 -7.26 -20.88 15.77
CA SER A 328 -7.98 -21.60 16.81
C SER A 328 -9.41 -21.09 16.91
N LYS A 329 -10.40 -21.96 16.57
CA LYS A 329 -11.83 -21.60 16.59
C LYS A 329 -12.37 -21.18 17.96
N GLY A 330 -11.67 -21.43 19.06
CA GLY A 330 -12.14 -21.09 20.40
C GLY A 330 -11.45 -19.88 21.04
N ARG A 331 -10.22 -19.57 20.63
CA ARG A 331 -9.38 -18.54 21.28
C ARG A 331 -9.10 -17.32 20.41
N GLY A 332 -9.42 -17.36 19.11
CA GLY A 332 -9.11 -16.27 18.17
C GLY A 332 -7.61 -16.05 17.99
N GLU A 333 -6.77 -16.98 18.42
CA GLU A 333 -5.32 -16.87 18.32
C GLU A 333 -4.81 -17.51 17.03
N ILE A 334 -3.87 -16.84 16.39
CA ILE A 334 -3.12 -17.39 15.26
C ILE A 334 -1.79 -17.90 15.81
N VAL A 335 -1.60 -19.22 15.71
CA VAL A 335 -0.32 -19.88 16.04
C VAL A 335 0.36 -20.26 14.74
N GLY A 336 1.61 -19.81 14.56
CA GLY A 336 2.41 -20.11 13.39
C GLY A 336 3.53 -21.10 13.72
N PHE A 337 3.89 -21.95 12.74
CA PHE A 337 5.04 -22.85 12.80
C PHE A 337 5.62 -23.04 11.37
N ARG A 338 6.82 -23.59 11.33
CA ARG A 338 7.53 -23.99 10.09
C ARG A 338 7.85 -25.45 10.10
#